data_95d83091686e5925ba8327fd30fafdd5
#
_entry.id   95d83091686e5925ba8327fd30fafdd5
#
_cell.length_a   1.000
_cell.length_b   1.000
_cell.length_c   1.000
_cell.angle_alpha   90.00
_cell.angle_beta   90.00
_cell.angle_gamma   90.00
#
_symmetry.space_group_name_H-M   'P 1'
#
loop_
_entity.id
_entity.type
_entity.pdbx_description
1 polymer ?
#
loop_
_entity_poly.entity_id
_entity_poly.type
_entity_poly.pdbx_seq_one_letter_code
_entity_poly.pdbx_strand_id
1 'polypeptide(L)'
;MTESEKMNWDLSQMVEFDDPGYIEERLGAAAKAAEEFREKHHGNIEDYDAQQVRELYDAMNEMELQFDGPMTYARLMYTADMKNDTAKRLYDRFRNAMSQVMQALAFLEIELGALLTNNPGLIDDSHLEEYRHSLERIRRNIPHMLTEAEEQVVIAKDKNGVRAWSMLQGDWLATRQYNVEIDGEMKTLPYGEIVGLYEHPDRDLRKRAHQVVYEGLGKDEIVWASALRSVFSDHLTMCDLRKWPSPMTQSYIANDVDEAAVTALMNTIERNVDVYRRYLKLKAKAMGLRKLGNWDIDAPLPNAPSKKYKWDEARRIVVAAYNDFDEEVGGWISEMYERRHIDGQVRDGKRSGAFCWTWHAGKSAYILQSFNGVMGDLYTQAHELGHAMHAYLGTRAQKPSNYKIGSCVAETGSIFGELLLTEELLAQVHKKEEKQAILAAVLDGFGGAAYQVSTRVWFESMLYDAIEKGKFLDGEKVSELWVNARDKMYGNSVEWLPEMKWWWTMKLHFYMANYRYYNYPYVYAQLFVYAMYRLYKEQGNGFVPKLKKLLAAGSSRSPRALAADIGFDITTEAFWQKGIDQFSEFVKRFEKTL
;
A
#
# COMPACT_ATOMS: atom_id res chain seq x y z
N MET A 1 30.07 -19.77 -0.35
CA MET A 1 29.09 -18.85 0.24
C MET A 1 28.25 -19.61 1.25
N THR A 2 28.23 -19.18 2.50
CA THR A 2 27.37 -19.79 3.53
C THR A 2 25.90 -19.50 3.25
N GLU A 3 24.98 -20.25 3.85
CA GLU A 3 23.53 -19.99 3.69
C GLU A 3 23.16 -18.56 4.16
N SER A 4 23.81 -18.09 5.23
CA SER A 4 23.64 -16.72 5.73
C SER A 4 24.10 -15.65 4.73
N GLU A 5 25.25 -15.85 4.05
CA GLU A 5 25.74 -14.89 3.03
C GLU A 5 24.81 -14.80 1.82
N LYS A 6 24.15 -15.90 1.44
CA LYS A 6 23.15 -15.90 0.36
C LYS A 6 21.89 -15.09 0.69
N MET A 7 21.57 -14.95 1.97
CA MET A 7 20.39 -14.26 2.48
C MET A 7 20.64 -12.79 2.80
N ASN A 8 21.84 -12.26 2.57
CA ASN A 8 22.17 -10.86 2.77
C ASN A 8 22.38 -10.17 1.42
N TRP A 9 21.81 -9.01 1.27
CA TRP A 9 21.99 -8.23 0.05
C TRP A 9 23.40 -7.65 -0.09
N ASP A 10 23.78 -7.31 -1.32
CA ASP A 10 25.03 -6.65 -1.68
C ASP A 10 24.73 -5.23 -2.18
N LEU A 11 24.96 -4.24 -1.35
CA LEU A 11 24.71 -2.84 -1.67
C LEU A 11 25.86 -2.17 -2.40
N SER A 12 27.05 -2.79 -2.45
CA SER A 12 28.24 -2.20 -3.08
C SER A 12 28.05 -1.88 -4.56
N GLN A 13 27.08 -2.55 -5.22
CA GLN A 13 26.74 -2.30 -6.62
C GLN A 13 26.08 -0.93 -6.87
N MET A 14 25.60 -0.24 -5.82
CA MET A 14 24.91 1.05 -5.94
C MET A 14 25.85 2.24 -5.99
N VAL A 15 27.10 2.06 -5.61
CA VAL A 15 28.05 3.14 -5.39
C VAL A 15 29.40 2.80 -6.05
N GLU A 16 30.12 3.82 -6.47
CA GLU A 16 31.44 3.63 -7.05
C GLU A 16 32.47 3.18 -5.99
N PHE A 17 32.37 3.75 -4.79
CA PHE A 17 33.20 3.40 -3.64
C PHE A 17 32.31 3.08 -2.43
N ASP A 18 32.49 1.88 -1.87
CA ASP A 18 31.83 1.43 -0.65
C ASP A 18 32.57 2.00 0.59
N ASP A 19 32.59 3.33 0.66
CA ASP A 19 33.23 4.10 1.73
C ASP A 19 32.24 5.11 2.34
N PRO A 20 32.05 5.14 3.66
CA PRO A 20 31.13 6.08 4.31
C PRO A 20 31.42 7.56 4.03
N GLY A 21 32.68 7.94 3.90
CA GLY A 21 33.07 9.31 3.59
C GLY A 21 32.65 9.73 2.19
N TYR A 22 32.86 8.85 1.20
CA TYR A 22 32.37 9.04 -0.15
C TYR A 22 30.85 9.17 -0.20
N ILE A 23 30.11 8.31 0.51
CA ILE A 23 28.65 8.37 0.55
C ILE A 23 28.17 9.69 1.15
N GLU A 24 28.77 10.16 2.27
CA GLU A 24 28.44 11.44 2.88
C GLU A 24 28.67 12.62 1.93
N GLU A 25 29.79 12.62 1.19
CA GLU A 25 30.09 13.63 0.18
C GLU A 25 29.01 13.64 -0.92
N ARG A 26 28.63 12.45 -1.45
CA ARG A 26 27.60 12.34 -2.49
C ARG A 26 26.22 12.79 -2.01
N LEU A 27 25.86 12.52 -0.76
CA LEU A 27 24.62 13.01 -0.16
C LEU A 27 24.61 14.54 -0.06
N GLY A 28 25.73 15.15 0.35
CA GLY A 28 25.87 16.60 0.36
C GLY A 28 25.84 17.22 -1.05
N ALA A 29 26.44 16.57 -2.03
CA ALA A 29 26.41 16.99 -3.43
C ALA A 29 24.99 16.97 -4.02
N ALA A 30 24.12 16.03 -3.60
CA ALA A 30 22.72 15.98 -4.04
C ALA A 30 21.94 17.23 -3.61
N ALA A 31 22.09 17.66 -2.34
CA ALA A 31 21.46 18.86 -1.83
C ALA A 31 21.96 20.12 -2.56
N LYS A 32 23.26 20.19 -2.82
CA LYS A 32 23.87 21.30 -3.57
C LYS A 32 23.38 21.36 -5.01
N ALA A 33 23.31 20.22 -5.70
CA ALA A 33 22.78 20.14 -7.07
C ALA A 33 21.31 20.61 -7.15
N ALA A 34 20.49 20.27 -6.16
CA ALA A 34 19.11 20.75 -6.09
C ALA A 34 19.00 22.27 -5.87
N GLU A 35 19.90 22.86 -5.10
CA GLU A 35 19.93 24.32 -4.93
C GLU A 35 20.45 25.03 -6.20
N GLU A 36 21.48 24.51 -6.86
CA GLU A 36 21.94 25.02 -8.16
C GLU A 36 20.83 24.92 -9.23
N PHE A 37 20.05 23.84 -9.22
CA PHE A 37 18.88 23.69 -10.07
C PHE A 37 17.82 24.77 -9.75
N ARG A 38 17.55 25.01 -8.49
CA ARG A 38 16.64 26.07 -8.04
C ARG A 38 17.12 27.44 -8.49
N GLU A 39 18.38 27.80 -8.22
CA GLU A 39 18.95 29.11 -8.63
C GLU A 39 18.79 29.37 -10.14
N LYS A 40 18.90 28.32 -10.97
CA LYS A 40 18.76 28.41 -12.42
C LYS A 40 17.31 28.63 -12.89
N HIS A 41 16.35 27.98 -12.24
CA HIS A 41 14.99 27.84 -12.78
C HIS A 41 13.92 28.63 -12.00
N HIS A 42 14.10 28.85 -10.70
CA HIS A 42 13.13 29.53 -9.84
C HIS A 42 12.87 30.98 -10.31
N GLY A 43 11.61 31.36 -10.43
CA GLY A 43 11.18 32.68 -10.91
C GLY A 43 11.21 32.85 -12.44
N ASN A 44 11.58 31.80 -13.19
CA ASN A 44 11.69 31.86 -14.65
C ASN A 44 10.70 30.92 -15.37
N ILE A 45 10.12 29.92 -14.69
CA ILE A 45 9.33 28.86 -15.34
C ILE A 45 8.04 29.43 -15.98
N GLU A 46 7.47 30.49 -15.43
CA GLU A 46 6.24 31.08 -15.97
C GLU A 46 6.39 31.60 -17.43
N ASP A 47 7.62 31.87 -17.85
CA ASP A 47 7.96 32.34 -19.19
C ASP A 47 8.48 31.23 -20.13
N TYR A 48 8.54 29.95 -19.66
CA TYR A 48 9.11 28.86 -20.44
C TYR A 48 8.19 28.44 -21.59
N ASP A 49 8.83 28.16 -22.74
CA ASP A 49 8.17 27.44 -23.84
C ASP A 49 8.21 25.91 -23.60
N ALA A 50 7.60 25.16 -24.50
CA ALA A 50 7.50 23.71 -24.40
C ALA A 50 8.86 23.01 -24.38
N GLN A 51 9.83 23.50 -25.16
CA GLN A 51 11.17 22.95 -25.20
C GLN A 51 11.90 23.18 -23.86
N GLN A 52 11.77 24.37 -23.28
CA GLN A 52 12.38 24.70 -21.99
C GLN A 52 11.75 23.90 -20.83
N VAL A 53 10.45 23.64 -20.86
CA VAL A 53 9.79 22.75 -19.90
C VAL A 53 10.28 21.32 -20.04
N ARG A 54 10.48 20.83 -21.28
CA ARG A 54 11.11 19.52 -21.51
C ARG A 54 12.51 19.44 -20.91
N GLU A 55 13.36 20.43 -21.20
CA GLU A 55 14.72 20.51 -20.67
C GLU A 55 14.76 20.57 -19.14
N LEU A 56 13.78 21.27 -18.51
CA LEU A 56 13.60 21.28 -17.07
C LEU A 56 13.36 19.87 -16.49
N TYR A 57 12.43 19.11 -17.08
CA TYR A 57 12.17 17.73 -16.66
C TYR A 57 13.36 16.79 -16.91
N ASP A 58 14.05 16.95 -18.04
CA ASP A 58 15.21 16.14 -18.38
C ASP A 58 16.35 16.39 -17.37
N ALA A 59 16.63 17.65 -17.03
CA ALA A 59 17.63 18.01 -16.02
C ALA A 59 17.28 17.50 -14.62
N MET A 60 15.99 17.54 -14.25
CA MET A 60 15.52 16.98 -12.98
C MET A 60 15.73 15.47 -12.92
N ASN A 61 15.40 14.75 -13.99
CA ASN A 61 15.59 13.30 -14.08
C ASN A 61 17.07 12.91 -14.03
N GLU A 62 17.94 13.65 -14.71
CA GLU A 62 19.39 13.42 -14.69
C GLU A 62 19.96 13.62 -13.29
N MET A 63 19.55 14.69 -12.60
CA MET A 63 19.95 14.94 -11.21
C MET A 63 19.50 13.81 -10.29
N GLU A 64 18.24 13.33 -10.40
CA GLU A 64 17.74 12.23 -9.60
C GLU A 64 18.54 10.95 -9.83
N LEU A 65 18.81 10.57 -11.08
CA LEU A 65 19.60 9.38 -11.43
C LEU A 65 21.05 9.46 -10.94
N GLN A 66 21.67 10.65 -10.96
CA GLN A 66 23.06 10.86 -10.54
C GLN A 66 23.26 10.55 -9.04
N PHE A 67 22.24 10.77 -8.20
CA PHE A 67 22.34 10.60 -6.76
C PHE A 67 21.53 9.42 -6.21
N ASP A 68 20.78 8.73 -7.05
CA ASP A 68 19.91 7.61 -6.66
C ASP A 68 20.69 6.50 -5.93
N GLY A 69 21.86 6.11 -6.43
CA GLY A 69 22.69 5.08 -5.80
C GLY A 69 23.10 5.40 -4.36
N PRO A 70 23.83 6.49 -4.10
CA PRO A 70 24.22 6.91 -2.74
C PRO A 70 23.04 7.14 -1.78
N MET A 71 21.95 7.72 -2.28
CA MET A 71 20.72 7.94 -1.50
C MET A 71 20.07 6.61 -1.08
N THR A 72 19.95 5.70 -2.03
CA THR A 72 19.39 4.35 -1.80
C THR A 72 20.29 3.52 -0.90
N TYR A 73 21.60 3.54 -1.12
CA TYR A 73 22.60 2.86 -0.28
C TYR A 73 22.46 3.24 1.19
N ALA A 74 22.50 4.54 1.50
CA ALA A 74 22.42 5.03 2.88
C ALA A 74 21.15 4.58 3.59
N ARG A 75 20.02 4.60 2.88
CA ARG A 75 18.72 4.14 3.40
C ARG A 75 18.70 2.63 3.67
N LEU A 76 19.15 1.83 2.69
CA LEU A 76 19.10 0.37 2.79
C LEU A 76 20.10 -0.16 3.82
N MET A 77 21.29 0.44 3.91
CA MET A 77 22.26 0.10 4.95
C MET A 77 21.66 0.25 6.37
N TYR A 78 20.95 1.35 6.62
CA TYR A 78 20.27 1.57 7.89
C TYR A 78 19.15 0.55 8.15
N THR A 79 18.33 0.22 7.15
CA THR A 79 17.25 -0.75 7.32
C THR A 79 17.76 -2.17 7.56
N ALA A 80 18.94 -2.50 7.05
CA ALA A 80 19.60 -3.78 7.28
C ALA A 80 20.12 -3.94 8.71
N ASP A 81 20.62 -2.85 9.31
CA ASP A 81 21.08 -2.84 10.71
C ASP A 81 20.91 -1.45 11.35
N MET A 82 19.79 -1.28 12.05
CA MET A 82 19.43 -0.04 12.74
C MET A 82 20.27 0.21 14.01
N LYS A 83 21.12 -0.75 14.41
CA LYS A 83 22.03 -0.61 15.57
C LYS A 83 23.43 -0.14 15.14
N ASN A 84 23.77 -0.30 13.88
CA ASN A 84 25.06 0.12 13.34
C ASN A 84 25.21 1.64 13.33
N ASP A 85 26.24 2.17 13.99
CA ASP A 85 26.41 3.62 14.16
C ASP A 85 26.78 4.34 12.85
N THR A 86 27.53 3.69 11.94
CA THR A 86 27.80 4.23 10.61
C THR A 86 26.53 4.31 9.79
N ALA A 87 25.69 3.27 9.83
CA ALA A 87 24.40 3.25 9.13
C ALA A 87 23.44 4.35 9.64
N LYS A 88 23.37 4.54 10.96
CA LYS A 88 22.60 5.65 11.58
C LYS A 88 23.07 7.01 11.08
N ARG A 89 24.39 7.23 11.08
CA ARG A 89 24.97 8.50 10.64
C ARG A 89 24.68 8.76 9.15
N LEU A 90 24.87 7.78 8.29
CA LEU A 90 24.56 7.89 6.87
C LEU A 90 23.07 8.13 6.61
N TYR A 91 22.19 7.45 7.36
CA TYR A 91 20.75 7.65 7.24
C TYR A 91 20.29 9.04 7.71
N ASP A 92 20.91 9.58 8.75
CA ASP A 92 20.64 10.95 9.18
C ASP A 92 21.08 11.98 8.14
N ARG A 93 22.27 11.76 7.53
CA ARG A 93 22.73 12.57 6.39
C ARG A 93 21.79 12.46 5.18
N PHE A 94 21.35 11.24 4.85
CA PHE A 94 20.33 11.01 3.82
C PHE A 94 19.04 11.79 4.08
N ARG A 95 18.49 11.71 5.29
CA ARG A 95 17.27 12.45 5.65
C ARG A 95 17.43 13.96 5.48
N ASN A 96 18.55 14.50 5.92
CA ASN A 96 18.86 15.92 5.81
C ASN A 96 18.99 16.32 4.32
N ALA A 97 19.74 15.56 3.53
CA ALA A 97 19.90 15.82 2.08
C ALA A 97 18.54 15.75 1.37
N MET A 98 17.73 14.72 1.63
CA MET A 98 16.39 14.58 1.06
C MET A 98 15.49 15.76 1.42
N SER A 99 15.52 16.21 2.68
CA SER A 99 14.75 17.39 3.10
C SER A 99 15.18 18.65 2.34
N GLN A 100 16.48 18.86 2.16
CA GLN A 100 17.02 20.01 1.40
C GLN A 100 16.63 19.92 -0.08
N VAL A 101 16.75 18.75 -0.71
CA VAL A 101 16.30 18.52 -2.10
C VAL A 101 14.80 18.84 -2.25
N MET A 102 13.96 18.33 -1.36
CA MET A 102 12.52 18.59 -1.39
C MET A 102 12.19 20.10 -1.23
N GLN A 103 12.90 20.79 -0.35
CA GLN A 103 12.72 22.23 -0.16
C GLN A 103 13.17 23.03 -1.39
N ALA A 104 14.32 22.69 -1.95
CA ALA A 104 14.84 23.32 -3.15
C ALA A 104 13.90 23.18 -4.36
N LEU A 105 13.24 22.02 -4.51
CA LEU A 105 12.35 21.73 -5.65
C LEU A 105 10.87 22.10 -5.41
N ALA A 106 10.49 22.61 -4.23
CA ALA A 106 9.09 22.89 -3.89
C ALA A 106 8.41 23.95 -4.81
N PHE A 107 9.18 24.81 -5.45
CA PHE A 107 8.66 25.84 -6.37
C PHE A 107 8.11 25.26 -7.68
N LEU A 108 8.56 24.06 -8.09
CA LEU A 108 8.27 23.50 -9.42
C LEU A 108 6.77 23.36 -9.70
N GLU A 109 6.02 22.73 -8.81
CA GLU A 109 4.58 22.54 -9.01
C GLU A 109 3.83 23.87 -9.03
N ILE A 110 4.28 24.84 -8.24
CA ILE A 110 3.65 26.18 -8.16
C ILE A 110 3.87 26.94 -9.47
N GLU A 111 5.11 27.04 -9.94
CA GLU A 111 5.44 27.81 -11.15
C GLU A 111 4.96 27.11 -12.43
N LEU A 112 5.06 25.78 -12.51
CA LEU A 112 4.44 25.01 -13.60
C LEU A 112 2.92 25.18 -13.61
N GLY A 113 2.29 25.26 -12.43
CA GLY A 113 0.87 25.54 -12.30
C GLY A 113 0.51 26.94 -12.83
N ALA A 114 1.30 27.95 -12.51
CA ALA A 114 1.14 29.31 -13.04
C ALA A 114 1.32 29.35 -14.56
N LEU A 115 2.38 28.74 -15.10
CA LEU A 115 2.62 28.59 -16.54
C LEU A 115 1.41 27.96 -17.26
N LEU A 116 0.91 26.83 -16.75
CA LEU A 116 -0.23 26.12 -17.36
C LEU A 116 -1.56 26.90 -17.22
N THR A 117 -1.68 27.77 -16.22
CA THR A 117 -2.82 28.68 -16.08
C THR A 117 -2.78 29.76 -17.15
N ASN A 118 -1.60 30.35 -17.38
CA ASN A 118 -1.37 31.42 -18.34
C ASN A 118 -1.35 30.90 -19.79
N ASN A 119 -0.87 29.69 -20.02
CA ASN A 119 -0.80 29.05 -21.33
C ASN A 119 -1.36 27.60 -21.29
N PRO A 120 -2.70 27.43 -21.25
CA PRO A 120 -3.32 26.10 -21.14
C PRO A 120 -3.02 25.16 -22.32
N GLY A 121 -2.74 25.72 -23.53
CA GLY A 121 -2.44 24.95 -24.75
C GLY A 121 -1.02 24.37 -24.76
N LEU A 122 -0.12 24.82 -23.89
CA LEU A 122 1.26 24.36 -23.85
C LEU A 122 1.38 22.84 -23.68
N ILE A 123 0.48 22.24 -22.91
CA ILE A 123 0.47 20.81 -22.61
C ILE A 123 0.28 19.92 -23.85
N ASP A 124 -0.30 20.46 -24.93
CA ASP A 124 -0.57 19.74 -26.17
C ASP A 124 0.61 19.80 -27.15
N ASP A 125 1.67 20.54 -26.83
CA ASP A 125 2.88 20.61 -27.65
C ASP A 125 3.57 19.24 -27.72
N SER A 126 4.06 18.90 -28.90
CA SER A 126 4.73 17.61 -29.18
C SER A 126 6.02 17.38 -28.37
N HIS A 127 6.73 18.46 -28.00
CA HIS A 127 7.92 18.37 -27.15
C HIS A 127 7.59 17.82 -25.74
N LEU A 128 6.36 18.00 -25.27
CA LEU A 128 5.89 17.61 -23.94
C LEU A 128 5.15 16.26 -23.90
N GLU A 129 5.07 15.54 -25.02
CA GLU A 129 4.34 14.27 -25.08
C GLU A 129 4.76 13.27 -23.99
N GLU A 130 6.07 13.19 -23.71
CA GLU A 130 6.62 12.32 -22.67
C GLU A 130 6.17 12.72 -21.25
N TYR A 131 5.99 14.03 -21.00
CA TYR A 131 5.66 14.59 -19.68
C TYR A 131 4.20 15.07 -19.57
N ARG A 132 3.42 14.89 -20.63
CA ARG A 132 2.04 15.38 -20.72
C ARG A 132 1.20 14.99 -19.51
N HIS A 133 1.25 13.71 -19.11
CA HIS A 133 0.44 13.25 -17.99
C HIS A 133 0.88 13.85 -16.65
N SER A 134 2.18 14.04 -16.43
CA SER A 134 2.70 14.76 -15.25
C SER A 134 2.16 16.19 -15.17
N LEU A 135 2.14 16.91 -16.31
CA LEU A 135 1.58 18.26 -16.41
C LEU A 135 0.05 18.26 -16.25
N GLU A 136 -0.66 17.25 -16.78
CA GLU A 136 -2.10 17.08 -16.56
C GLU A 136 -2.46 16.90 -15.08
N ARG A 137 -1.62 16.20 -14.32
CA ARG A 137 -1.80 16.04 -12.86
C ARG A 137 -1.66 17.38 -12.15
N ILE A 138 -0.66 18.19 -12.51
CA ILE A 138 -0.52 19.56 -12.00
C ILE A 138 -1.75 20.39 -12.38
N ARG A 139 -2.16 20.38 -13.64
CA ARG A 139 -3.33 21.14 -14.13
C ARG A 139 -4.62 20.79 -13.37
N ARG A 140 -4.83 19.51 -13.05
CA ARG A 140 -6.00 19.08 -12.25
C ARG A 140 -5.98 19.62 -10.83
N ASN A 141 -4.80 19.90 -10.27
CA ASN A 141 -4.67 20.43 -8.92
C ASN A 141 -4.83 21.95 -8.83
N ILE A 142 -4.57 22.69 -9.93
CA ILE A 142 -4.60 24.17 -9.96
C ILE A 142 -5.88 24.76 -9.34
N PRO A 143 -7.11 24.31 -9.69
CA PRO A 143 -8.34 24.88 -9.13
C PRO A 143 -8.46 24.74 -7.61
N HIS A 144 -7.64 23.88 -7.01
CA HIS A 144 -7.67 23.47 -5.61
C HIS A 144 -6.49 23.99 -4.80
N MET A 145 -5.59 24.74 -5.42
CA MET A 145 -4.46 25.38 -4.75
C MET A 145 -4.92 26.62 -3.99
N LEU A 146 -4.38 26.81 -2.80
CA LEU A 146 -4.50 28.03 -2.03
C LEU A 146 -3.32 28.96 -2.40
N THR A 147 -3.43 30.24 -2.04
CA THR A 147 -2.30 31.16 -2.14
C THR A 147 -1.16 30.72 -1.22
N GLU A 148 0.07 31.11 -1.53
CA GLU A 148 1.23 30.77 -0.71
C GLU A 148 1.05 31.14 0.77
N ALA A 149 0.50 32.33 1.05
CA ALA A 149 0.24 32.79 2.41
C ALA A 149 -0.80 31.92 3.14
N GLU A 150 -1.85 31.49 2.42
CA GLU A 150 -2.86 30.59 2.97
C GLU A 150 -2.29 29.20 3.25
N GLU A 151 -1.49 28.63 2.31
CA GLU A 151 -0.80 27.35 2.52
C GLU A 151 0.11 27.38 3.74
N GLN A 152 0.88 28.45 3.93
CA GLN A 152 1.75 28.62 5.10
C GLN A 152 0.94 28.66 6.41
N VAL A 153 -0.21 29.34 6.42
CA VAL A 153 -1.11 29.36 7.59
C VAL A 153 -1.67 27.97 7.87
N VAL A 154 -2.15 27.27 6.85
CA VAL A 154 -2.67 25.89 6.98
C VAL A 154 -1.58 24.97 7.55
N ILE A 155 -0.38 24.95 6.97
CA ILE A 155 0.74 24.11 7.44
C ILE A 155 1.09 24.41 8.90
N ALA A 156 1.18 25.70 9.27
CA ALA A 156 1.52 26.10 10.63
C ALA A 156 0.45 25.70 11.65
N LYS A 157 -0.82 25.83 11.29
CA LYS A 157 -1.97 25.47 12.14
C LYS A 157 -2.16 23.98 12.26
N ASP A 158 -2.03 23.23 11.16
CA ASP A 158 -2.20 21.79 11.12
C ASP A 158 -1.22 21.05 12.02
N LYS A 159 0.02 21.53 12.10
CA LYS A 159 1.09 20.90 12.89
C LYS A 159 0.67 20.63 14.34
N ASN A 160 0.03 21.61 14.99
CA ASN A 160 -0.39 21.54 16.38
C ASN A 160 -1.92 21.44 16.52
N GLY A 161 -2.66 21.46 15.41
CA GLY A 161 -4.10 21.34 15.32
C GLY A 161 -4.53 19.92 14.93
N VAL A 162 -5.07 19.80 13.71
CA VAL A 162 -5.69 18.55 13.23
C VAL A 162 -4.73 17.35 13.20
N ARG A 163 -3.43 17.56 12.93
CA ARG A 163 -2.41 16.48 12.91
C ARG A 163 -2.08 15.94 14.30
N ALA A 164 -2.31 16.72 15.36
CA ALA A 164 -2.06 16.27 16.73
C ALA A 164 -2.97 15.10 17.13
N TRP A 165 -4.15 14.96 16.53
CA TRP A 165 -5.07 13.87 16.83
C TRP A 165 -4.50 12.49 16.44
N SER A 166 -3.82 12.38 15.31
CA SER A 166 -3.18 11.12 14.91
C SER A 166 -1.98 10.77 15.80
N MET A 167 -1.22 11.74 16.25
CA MET A 167 -0.13 11.54 17.22
C MET A 167 -0.68 11.04 18.55
N LEU A 168 -1.67 11.76 19.09
CA LEU A 168 -2.33 11.38 20.34
C LEU A 168 -2.90 9.95 20.27
N GLN A 169 -3.54 9.58 19.15
CA GLN A 169 -4.11 8.24 18.97
C GLN A 169 -3.02 7.17 18.96
N GLY A 170 -1.90 7.42 18.28
CA GLY A 170 -0.75 6.51 18.27
C GLY A 170 -0.16 6.30 19.67
N ASP A 171 0.10 7.40 20.39
CA ASP A 171 0.65 7.36 21.75
C ASP A 171 -0.33 6.68 22.73
N TRP A 172 -1.61 7.03 22.64
CA TRP A 172 -2.65 6.43 23.47
C TRP A 172 -2.73 4.92 23.27
N LEU A 173 -2.72 4.44 22.02
CA LEU A 173 -2.81 3.01 21.72
C LEU A 173 -1.54 2.27 22.18
N ALA A 174 -0.36 2.86 21.95
CA ALA A 174 0.93 2.27 22.31
C ALA A 174 1.14 2.14 23.82
N THR A 175 0.57 3.06 24.62
CA THR A 175 0.72 3.08 26.09
C THR A 175 -0.32 2.21 26.82
N ARG A 176 -1.32 1.69 26.11
CA ARG A 176 -2.38 0.87 26.72
C ARG A 176 -1.87 -0.49 27.18
N GLN A 177 -2.39 -0.90 28.33
CA GLN A 177 -2.15 -2.21 28.95
C GLN A 177 -3.48 -2.94 29.11
N TYR A 178 -3.46 -4.24 28.83
CA TYR A 178 -4.65 -5.11 28.87
C TYR A 178 -4.38 -6.32 29.74
N ASN A 179 -5.31 -6.63 30.64
CA ASN A 179 -5.23 -7.81 31.50
C ASN A 179 -6.00 -8.95 30.84
N VAL A 180 -5.31 -10.03 30.52
CA VAL A 180 -5.89 -11.22 29.88
C VAL A 180 -5.39 -12.48 30.57
N GLU A 181 -6.28 -13.45 30.79
CA GLU A 181 -5.94 -14.76 31.34
C GLU A 181 -5.36 -15.66 30.23
N ILE A 182 -4.12 -16.15 30.44
CA ILE A 182 -3.40 -17.07 29.56
C ILE A 182 -2.92 -18.24 30.43
N ASP A 183 -3.33 -19.46 30.08
CA ASP A 183 -2.94 -20.71 30.80
C ASP A 183 -3.25 -20.67 32.32
N GLY A 184 -4.35 -20.03 32.71
CA GLY A 184 -4.79 -19.86 34.08
C GLY A 184 -4.08 -18.76 34.87
N GLU A 185 -3.19 -18.01 34.24
CA GLU A 185 -2.48 -16.87 34.84
C GLU A 185 -2.95 -15.55 34.24
N MET A 186 -3.16 -14.54 35.09
CA MET A 186 -3.48 -13.19 34.64
C MET A 186 -2.20 -12.49 34.17
N LYS A 187 -2.14 -12.11 32.87
CA LYS A 187 -1.01 -11.37 32.29
C LYS A 187 -1.45 -9.98 31.86
N THR A 188 -0.58 -9.00 32.06
CA THR A 188 -0.76 -7.63 31.57
C THR A 188 0.10 -7.44 30.32
N LEU A 189 -0.54 -7.22 29.17
CA LEU A 189 0.11 -7.12 27.87
C LEU A 189 -0.14 -5.73 27.25
N PRO A 190 0.87 -5.14 26.59
CA PRO A 190 0.65 -3.96 25.75
C PRO A 190 -0.17 -4.32 24.50
N TYR A 191 -0.71 -3.29 23.83
CA TYR A 191 -1.55 -3.48 22.64
C TYR A 191 -0.89 -4.36 21.56
N GLY A 192 0.37 -4.11 21.24
CA GLY A 192 1.09 -4.88 20.22
C GLY A 192 1.20 -6.38 20.51
N GLU A 193 1.33 -6.75 21.78
CA GLU A 193 1.42 -8.16 22.19
C GLU A 193 0.04 -8.83 22.24
N ILE A 194 -0.97 -8.16 22.81
CA ILE A 194 -2.31 -8.77 22.94
C ILE A 194 -2.98 -9.00 21.59
N VAL A 195 -2.75 -8.14 20.58
CA VAL A 195 -3.29 -8.37 19.23
C VAL A 195 -2.63 -9.57 18.54
N GLY A 196 -1.41 -9.95 18.91
CA GLY A 196 -0.78 -11.20 18.46
C GLY A 196 -1.58 -12.44 18.88
N LEU A 197 -2.39 -12.35 19.94
CA LEU A 197 -3.26 -13.44 20.37
C LEU A 197 -4.50 -13.64 19.47
N TYR A 198 -4.78 -12.75 18.52
CA TYR A 198 -5.90 -12.89 17.59
C TYR A 198 -5.75 -14.04 16.61
N GLU A 199 -4.51 -14.49 16.38
CA GLU A 199 -4.20 -15.66 15.55
C GLU A 199 -3.85 -16.90 16.40
N HIS A 200 -4.00 -16.84 17.73
CA HIS A 200 -3.65 -17.95 18.60
C HIS A 200 -4.53 -19.18 18.29
N PRO A 201 -3.98 -20.43 18.37
CA PRO A 201 -4.76 -21.66 18.11
C PRO A 201 -5.94 -21.84 19.06
N ASP A 202 -5.83 -21.44 20.33
CA ASP A 202 -6.93 -21.49 21.31
C ASP A 202 -7.99 -20.43 20.99
N ARG A 203 -9.17 -20.91 20.60
CA ARG A 203 -10.33 -20.09 20.24
C ARG A 203 -10.83 -19.20 21.39
N ASP A 204 -10.86 -19.74 22.62
CA ASP A 204 -11.37 -19.00 23.77
C ASP A 204 -10.40 -17.90 24.20
N LEU A 205 -9.10 -18.12 24.03
CA LEU A 205 -8.09 -17.07 24.24
C LEU A 205 -8.22 -15.96 23.19
N ARG A 206 -8.43 -16.29 21.90
CA ARG A 206 -8.73 -15.26 20.88
C ARG A 206 -9.93 -14.42 21.26
N LYS A 207 -11.02 -15.08 21.69
CA LYS A 207 -12.26 -14.39 22.12
C LYS A 207 -12.00 -13.45 23.30
N ARG A 208 -11.33 -13.93 24.35
CA ARG A 208 -10.98 -13.11 25.52
C ARG A 208 -10.10 -11.92 25.13
N ALA A 209 -9.10 -12.13 24.30
CA ALA A 209 -8.22 -11.05 23.82
C ALA A 209 -9.02 -9.95 23.10
N HIS A 210 -9.89 -10.31 22.16
CA HIS A 210 -10.78 -9.34 21.48
C HIS A 210 -11.66 -8.60 22.48
N GLN A 211 -12.32 -9.32 23.38
CA GLN A 211 -13.25 -8.71 24.35
C GLN A 211 -12.53 -7.68 25.22
N VAL A 212 -11.41 -8.06 25.85
CA VAL A 212 -10.65 -7.18 26.75
C VAL A 212 -10.13 -5.93 26.01
N VAL A 213 -9.65 -6.09 24.78
CA VAL A 213 -9.14 -4.98 23.98
C VAL A 213 -10.26 -4.00 23.66
N TYR A 214 -11.36 -4.44 23.09
CA TYR A 214 -12.43 -3.54 22.64
C TYR A 214 -13.24 -2.97 23.81
N GLU A 215 -13.39 -3.67 24.93
CA GLU A 215 -13.91 -3.09 26.17
C GLU A 215 -12.99 -1.97 26.68
N GLY A 216 -11.67 -2.19 26.66
CA GLY A 216 -10.68 -1.18 27.05
C GLY A 216 -10.70 0.05 26.15
N LEU A 217 -10.80 -0.14 24.84
CA LEU A 217 -10.84 0.94 23.85
C LEU A 217 -12.12 1.80 23.99
N GLY A 218 -13.24 1.19 24.36
CA GLY A 218 -14.51 1.89 24.54
C GLY A 218 -14.53 2.87 25.73
N LYS A 219 -13.63 2.72 26.71
CA LYS A 219 -13.60 3.59 27.89
C LYS A 219 -13.29 5.06 27.58
N ASP A 220 -12.61 5.32 26.46
CA ASP A 220 -12.23 6.67 26.04
C ASP A 220 -13.00 7.16 24.80
N GLU A 221 -14.18 6.58 24.54
CA GLU A 221 -14.99 6.86 23.36
C GLU A 221 -15.26 8.35 23.14
N ILE A 222 -15.46 9.12 24.23
CA ILE A 222 -15.71 10.55 24.16
C ILE A 222 -14.54 11.33 23.54
N VAL A 223 -13.30 10.94 23.84
CA VAL A 223 -12.10 11.53 23.28
C VAL A 223 -12.04 11.26 21.78
N TRP A 224 -12.26 10.01 21.39
CA TRP A 224 -12.11 9.57 19.98
C TRP A 224 -13.28 10.02 19.11
N ALA A 225 -14.50 10.10 19.64
CA ALA A 225 -15.63 10.72 18.94
C ALA A 225 -15.38 12.23 18.71
N SER A 226 -14.80 12.91 19.69
CA SER A 226 -14.41 14.33 19.54
C SER A 226 -13.31 14.50 18.50
N ALA A 227 -12.29 13.64 18.52
CA ALA A 227 -11.22 13.63 17.54
C ALA A 227 -11.75 13.39 16.11
N LEU A 228 -12.63 12.39 15.91
CA LEU A 228 -13.25 12.14 14.62
C LEU A 228 -14.03 13.37 14.12
N ARG A 229 -14.91 13.92 14.94
CA ARG A 229 -15.65 15.14 14.56
C ARG A 229 -14.70 16.26 14.13
N SER A 230 -13.63 16.50 14.91
CA SER A 230 -12.66 17.55 14.61
C SER A 230 -11.96 17.32 13.28
N VAL A 231 -11.43 16.10 13.05
CA VAL A 231 -10.70 15.76 11.83
C VAL A 231 -11.59 15.77 10.58
N PHE A 232 -12.82 15.27 10.70
CA PHE A 232 -13.76 15.21 9.57
C PHE A 232 -14.36 16.59 9.25
N SER A 233 -14.67 17.39 10.27
CA SER A 233 -15.15 18.77 10.07
C SER A 233 -14.06 19.69 9.53
N ASP A 234 -12.82 19.51 9.96
CA ASP A 234 -11.66 20.22 9.41
C ASP A 234 -11.51 19.91 7.92
N HIS A 235 -11.62 18.63 7.52
CA HIS A 235 -11.56 18.27 6.11
C HIS A 235 -12.69 18.87 5.27
N LEU A 236 -13.92 18.91 5.79
CA LEU A 236 -15.03 19.61 5.10
C LEU A 236 -14.74 21.11 4.93
N THR A 237 -14.18 21.75 5.96
CA THR A 237 -13.71 23.14 5.84
C THR A 237 -12.64 23.29 4.76
N MET A 238 -11.69 22.34 4.70
CA MET A 238 -10.70 22.32 3.62
C MET A 238 -11.30 22.04 2.26
N CYS A 239 -12.37 21.24 2.15
CA CYS A 239 -13.10 21.06 0.89
C CYS A 239 -13.67 22.38 0.39
N ASP A 240 -14.29 23.18 1.25
CA ASP A 240 -14.82 24.49 0.89
C ASP A 240 -13.70 25.46 0.45
N LEU A 241 -12.63 25.55 1.24
CA LEU A 241 -11.49 26.44 0.94
C LEU A 241 -10.80 26.08 -0.37
N ARG A 242 -10.57 24.79 -0.61
CA ARG A 242 -9.90 24.26 -1.81
C ARG A 242 -10.85 24.02 -2.97
N LYS A 243 -12.14 24.27 -2.80
CA LYS A 243 -13.19 24.01 -3.81
C LYS A 243 -13.19 22.55 -4.29
N TRP A 244 -12.97 21.62 -3.40
CA TRP A 244 -13.14 20.20 -3.69
C TRP A 244 -14.63 19.85 -3.74
N PRO A 245 -15.13 19.28 -4.87
CA PRO A 245 -16.56 18.99 -5.02
C PRO A 245 -17.08 17.92 -4.05
N SER A 246 -16.20 17.09 -3.48
CA SER A 246 -16.56 16.07 -2.49
C SER A 246 -15.42 15.80 -1.52
N PRO A 247 -15.68 15.21 -0.35
CA PRO A 247 -14.63 14.80 0.58
C PRO A 247 -13.63 13.78 0.01
N MET A 248 -13.98 13.07 -1.08
CA MET A 248 -13.11 12.12 -1.76
C MET A 248 -12.18 12.76 -2.81
N THR A 249 -12.45 13.99 -3.23
CA THR A 249 -11.73 14.63 -4.35
C THR A 249 -10.23 14.67 -4.14
N GLN A 250 -9.77 15.03 -2.94
CA GLN A 250 -8.36 15.02 -2.60
C GLN A 250 -7.73 13.64 -2.86
N SER A 251 -8.41 12.58 -2.45
CA SER A 251 -7.92 11.22 -2.62
C SER A 251 -7.92 10.78 -4.08
N TYR A 252 -8.90 11.19 -4.89
CA TYR A 252 -8.90 10.92 -6.33
C TYR A 252 -7.71 11.57 -7.03
N ILE A 253 -7.43 12.84 -6.73
CA ILE A 253 -6.30 13.58 -7.30
C ILE A 253 -4.97 12.92 -6.86
N ALA A 254 -4.81 12.63 -5.58
CA ALA A 254 -3.59 12.05 -5.02
C ALA A 254 -3.28 10.66 -5.59
N ASN A 255 -4.31 9.84 -5.84
CA ASN A 255 -4.17 8.49 -6.40
C ASN A 255 -4.26 8.44 -7.94
N ASP A 256 -4.47 9.57 -8.59
CA ASP A 256 -4.61 9.69 -10.05
C ASP A 256 -5.73 8.79 -10.62
N VAL A 257 -6.88 8.75 -9.97
CA VAL A 257 -8.02 7.91 -10.34
C VAL A 257 -9.28 8.73 -10.59
N ASP A 258 -10.16 8.20 -11.45
CA ASP A 258 -11.46 8.80 -11.74
C ASP A 258 -12.50 8.38 -10.68
N GLU A 259 -13.36 9.32 -10.30
CA GLU A 259 -14.53 9.05 -9.43
C GLU A 259 -15.40 7.92 -9.99
N ALA A 260 -15.63 7.89 -11.31
CA ALA A 260 -16.43 6.86 -11.97
C ALA A 260 -15.85 5.43 -11.75
N ALA A 261 -14.51 5.30 -11.78
CA ALA A 261 -13.84 4.02 -11.54
C ALA A 261 -14.01 3.56 -10.09
N VAL A 262 -13.86 4.47 -9.13
CA VAL A 262 -14.04 4.14 -7.69
C VAL A 262 -15.50 3.85 -7.37
N THR A 263 -16.44 4.58 -7.97
CA THR A 263 -17.88 4.32 -7.84
C THR A 263 -18.24 2.93 -8.37
N ALA A 264 -17.79 2.58 -9.59
CA ALA A 264 -18.01 1.26 -10.18
C ALA A 264 -17.41 0.14 -9.31
N LEU A 265 -16.21 0.34 -8.79
CA LEU A 265 -15.55 -0.57 -7.85
C LEU A 265 -16.41 -0.81 -6.59
N MET A 266 -16.80 0.26 -5.90
CA MET A 266 -17.52 0.15 -4.63
C MET A 266 -18.93 -0.42 -4.81
N ASN A 267 -19.61 -0.11 -5.91
CA ASN A 267 -20.89 -0.71 -6.30
C ASN A 267 -20.73 -2.22 -6.56
N THR A 268 -19.64 -2.63 -7.23
CA THR A 268 -19.36 -4.04 -7.49
C THR A 268 -19.16 -4.81 -6.17
N ILE A 269 -18.39 -4.27 -5.23
CA ILE A 269 -18.24 -4.87 -3.89
C ILE A 269 -19.60 -5.02 -3.20
N GLU A 270 -20.40 -3.95 -3.19
CA GLU A 270 -21.71 -3.94 -2.50
C GLU A 270 -22.66 -5.01 -3.04
N ARG A 271 -22.71 -5.16 -4.37
CA ARG A 271 -23.57 -6.19 -5.03
C ARG A 271 -23.08 -7.62 -4.80
N ASN A 272 -21.82 -7.80 -4.41
CA ASN A 272 -21.17 -9.11 -4.30
C ASN A 272 -20.76 -9.48 -2.86
N VAL A 273 -21.29 -8.82 -1.84
CA VAL A 273 -21.00 -9.16 -0.42
C VAL A 273 -21.33 -10.62 -0.09
N ASP A 274 -22.31 -11.22 -0.77
CA ASP A 274 -22.73 -12.59 -0.52
C ASP A 274 -21.68 -13.62 -0.92
N VAL A 275 -20.76 -13.30 -1.83
CA VAL A 275 -19.63 -14.17 -2.16
C VAL A 275 -18.68 -14.31 -0.97
N TYR A 276 -18.38 -13.19 -0.30
CA TYR A 276 -17.57 -13.20 0.92
C TYR A 276 -18.30 -13.89 2.09
N ARG A 277 -19.58 -13.60 2.28
CA ARG A 277 -20.41 -14.27 3.29
C ARG A 277 -20.45 -15.79 3.09
N ARG A 278 -20.46 -16.24 1.82
CA ARG A 278 -20.36 -17.67 1.49
C ARG A 278 -19.02 -18.23 1.94
N TYR A 279 -17.92 -17.54 1.65
CA TYR A 279 -16.60 -17.97 2.12
C TYR A 279 -16.55 -18.09 3.64
N LEU A 280 -17.03 -17.09 4.39
CA LEU A 280 -17.06 -17.13 5.87
C LEU A 280 -17.84 -18.34 6.41
N LYS A 281 -18.95 -18.71 5.78
CA LYS A 281 -19.70 -19.92 6.14
C LYS A 281 -18.90 -21.20 5.85
N LEU A 282 -18.19 -21.25 4.75
CA LEU A 282 -17.33 -22.38 4.41
C LEU A 282 -16.11 -22.47 5.36
N LYS A 283 -15.52 -21.33 5.73
CA LYS A 283 -14.46 -21.27 6.76
C LYS A 283 -14.97 -21.79 8.11
N ALA A 284 -16.16 -21.37 8.53
CA ALA A 284 -16.80 -21.90 9.74
C ALA A 284 -16.91 -23.44 9.68
N LYS A 285 -17.38 -23.99 8.56
CA LYS A 285 -17.47 -25.46 8.36
C LYS A 285 -16.09 -26.12 8.44
N ALA A 286 -15.04 -25.54 7.81
CA ALA A 286 -13.67 -26.04 7.89
C ALA A 286 -13.12 -26.05 9.31
N MET A 287 -13.52 -25.08 10.13
CA MET A 287 -13.17 -24.98 11.56
C MET A 287 -14.05 -25.83 12.49
N GLY A 288 -15.03 -26.59 11.96
CA GLY A 288 -15.96 -27.37 12.76
C GLY A 288 -16.96 -26.51 13.57
N LEU A 289 -17.20 -25.27 13.13
CA LEU A 289 -18.08 -24.30 13.79
C LEU A 289 -19.40 -24.17 13.04
N ARG A 290 -20.48 -23.91 13.78
CA ARG A 290 -21.78 -23.57 13.17
C ARG A 290 -21.74 -22.18 12.52
N LYS A 291 -20.99 -21.25 13.12
CA LYS A 291 -20.84 -19.86 12.70
C LYS A 291 -19.52 -19.30 13.25
N LEU A 292 -18.82 -18.47 12.48
CA LEU A 292 -17.65 -17.75 12.99
C LEU A 292 -18.04 -16.68 14.00
N GLY A 293 -17.26 -16.53 15.06
CA GLY A 293 -17.19 -15.28 15.80
C GLY A 293 -16.25 -14.29 15.11
N ASN A 294 -16.35 -13.01 15.44
CA ASN A 294 -15.41 -12.02 14.93
C ASN A 294 -13.94 -12.37 15.25
N TRP A 295 -13.70 -13.10 16.33
CA TRP A 295 -12.39 -13.63 16.75
C TRP A 295 -11.93 -14.86 15.96
N ASP A 296 -12.71 -15.32 15.00
CA ASP A 296 -12.39 -16.46 14.12
C ASP A 296 -12.13 -16.02 12.67
N ILE A 297 -12.40 -14.76 12.30
CA ILE A 297 -12.30 -14.28 10.91
C ILE A 297 -10.88 -14.45 10.38
N ASP A 298 -9.88 -13.99 11.14
CA ASP A 298 -8.47 -14.03 10.75
C ASP A 298 -7.71 -15.23 11.37
N ALA A 299 -8.45 -16.11 12.09
CA ALA A 299 -7.86 -17.28 12.70
C ALA A 299 -7.40 -18.33 11.67
N PRO A 300 -6.24 -19.00 11.89
CA PRO A 300 -5.79 -20.09 11.04
C PRO A 300 -6.75 -21.27 11.10
N LEU A 301 -6.79 -22.07 10.03
CA LEU A 301 -7.53 -23.33 10.04
C LEU A 301 -6.91 -24.33 11.00
N PRO A 302 -7.72 -25.12 11.73
CA PRO A 302 -7.22 -26.24 12.52
C PRO A 302 -6.45 -27.21 11.60
N ASN A 303 -5.37 -27.77 12.11
CA ASN A 303 -4.53 -28.72 11.38
C ASN A 303 -3.86 -28.16 10.12
N ALA A 304 -3.73 -26.86 9.98
CA ALA A 304 -2.91 -26.28 8.93
C ALA A 304 -1.47 -26.82 9.05
N PRO A 305 -0.88 -27.33 7.97
CA PRO A 305 0.46 -27.90 8.03
C PRO A 305 1.50 -26.85 8.43
N SER A 306 2.36 -27.18 9.37
CA SER A 306 3.49 -26.33 9.78
C SER A 306 4.76 -26.66 8.99
N LYS A 307 4.65 -26.75 7.63
CA LYS A 307 5.82 -27.01 6.78
C LYS A 307 6.82 -25.86 6.93
N LYS A 308 8.09 -26.22 7.09
CA LYS A 308 9.21 -25.30 7.04
C LYS A 308 9.94 -25.43 5.70
N TYR A 309 10.23 -24.30 5.10
CA TYR A 309 10.94 -24.18 3.83
C TYR A 309 12.36 -23.68 4.10
N LYS A 310 13.34 -24.26 3.42
CA LYS A 310 14.70 -23.70 3.35
C LYS A 310 14.74 -22.56 2.33
N TRP A 311 15.69 -21.66 2.49
CA TRP A 311 15.86 -20.52 1.57
C TRP A 311 15.96 -20.94 0.09
N ASP A 312 16.84 -21.90 -0.23
CA ASP A 312 17.01 -22.39 -1.61
C ASP A 312 15.76 -23.14 -2.13
N GLU A 313 14.94 -23.75 -1.25
CA GLU A 313 13.66 -24.37 -1.63
C GLU A 313 12.63 -23.27 -1.95
N ALA A 314 12.50 -22.26 -1.10
CA ALA A 314 11.61 -21.12 -1.32
C ALA A 314 11.98 -20.39 -2.62
N ARG A 315 13.27 -20.09 -2.84
CA ARG A 315 13.78 -19.53 -4.10
C ARG A 315 13.28 -20.32 -5.31
N ARG A 316 13.47 -21.65 -5.30
CA ARG A 316 13.07 -22.50 -6.44
C ARG A 316 11.57 -22.44 -6.73
N ILE A 317 10.74 -22.47 -5.68
CA ILE A 317 9.29 -22.41 -5.82
C ILE A 317 8.86 -21.05 -6.38
N VAL A 318 9.38 -19.96 -5.83
CA VAL A 318 9.02 -18.61 -6.27
C VAL A 318 9.51 -18.34 -7.70
N VAL A 319 10.76 -18.71 -8.03
CA VAL A 319 11.28 -18.56 -9.41
C VAL A 319 10.46 -19.39 -10.40
N ALA A 320 10.06 -20.62 -10.03
CA ALA A 320 9.21 -21.46 -10.89
C ALA A 320 7.86 -20.79 -11.18
N ALA A 321 7.21 -20.22 -10.17
CA ALA A 321 5.93 -19.51 -10.35
C ALA A 321 6.02 -18.34 -11.34
N TYR A 322 7.12 -17.58 -11.31
CA TYR A 322 7.35 -16.48 -12.25
C TYR A 322 7.77 -16.98 -13.65
N ASN A 323 8.54 -18.07 -13.73
CA ASN A 323 8.91 -18.70 -15.00
C ASN A 323 7.68 -19.25 -15.76
N ASP A 324 6.74 -19.84 -15.05
CA ASP A 324 5.49 -20.35 -15.65
C ASP A 324 4.63 -19.23 -16.23
N PHE A 325 4.76 -18.02 -15.67
CA PHE A 325 4.12 -16.83 -16.22
C PHE A 325 4.86 -16.30 -17.45
N ASP A 326 6.18 -16.11 -17.36
CA ASP A 326 7.03 -15.58 -18.43
C ASP A 326 8.50 -15.88 -18.12
N GLU A 327 9.21 -16.55 -19.05
CA GLU A 327 10.61 -16.96 -18.85
C GLU A 327 11.56 -15.78 -18.66
N GLU A 328 11.31 -14.63 -19.31
CA GLU A 328 12.11 -13.43 -19.15
C GLU A 328 11.97 -12.87 -17.73
N VAL A 329 10.74 -12.81 -17.22
CA VAL A 329 10.46 -12.37 -15.84
C VAL A 329 11.09 -13.32 -14.83
N GLY A 330 10.92 -14.64 -14.99
CA GLY A 330 11.58 -15.62 -14.12
C GLY A 330 13.10 -15.51 -14.13
N GLY A 331 13.70 -15.17 -15.28
CA GLY A 331 15.12 -14.87 -15.42
C GLY A 331 15.55 -13.67 -14.55
N TRP A 332 14.80 -12.57 -14.59
CA TRP A 332 15.08 -11.39 -13.74
C TRP A 332 14.96 -11.70 -12.26
N ILE A 333 13.94 -12.46 -11.87
CA ILE A 333 13.75 -12.88 -10.48
C ILE A 333 14.93 -13.76 -10.02
N SER A 334 15.40 -14.70 -10.86
CA SER A 334 16.59 -15.50 -10.56
C SER A 334 17.85 -14.64 -10.41
N GLU A 335 18.05 -13.67 -11.30
CA GLU A 335 19.16 -12.72 -11.25
C GLU A 335 19.19 -11.93 -9.94
N MET A 336 18.05 -11.51 -9.39
CA MET A 336 18.00 -10.79 -8.11
C MET A 336 18.55 -11.62 -6.94
N TYR A 337 18.27 -12.94 -6.92
CA TYR A 337 18.91 -13.82 -5.93
C TYR A 337 20.41 -13.98 -6.16
N GLU A 338 20.83 -14.12 -7.41
CA GLU A 338 22.25 -14.31 -7.78
C GLU A 338 23.08 -13.09 -7.47
N ARG A 339 22.55 -11.91 -7.76
CA ARG A 339 23.18 -10.60 -7.46
C ARG A 339 23.02 -10.18 -6.01
N ARG A 340 22.36 -10.99 -5.19
CA ARG A 340 22.09 -10.69 -3.78
C ARG A 340 21.38 -9.34 -3.58
N HIS A 341 20.28 -9.14 -4.30
CA HIS A 341 19.42 -7.98 -4.11
C HIS A 341 18.35 -8.20 -3.02
N ILE A 342 18.36 -9.35 -2.33
CA ILE A 342 17.35 -9.73 -1.33
C ILE A 342 18.03 -9.98 0.01
N ASP A 343 17.62 -9.24 1.04
CA ASP A 343 18.00 -9.45 2.42
C ASP A 343 16.90 -10.23 3.15
N GLY A 344 17.12 -11.51 3.35
CA GLY A 344 16.16 -12.44 3.99
C GLY A 344 16.56 -12.86 5.40
N GLN A 345 17.82 -12.62 5.82
CA GLN A 345 18.32 -13.10 7.11
C GLN A 345 17.60 -12.45 8.30
N VAL A 346 17.14 -13.28 9.23
CA VAL A 346 16.63 -12.81 10.53
C VAL A 346 17.82 -12.47 11.41
N ARG A 347 17.91 -11.22 11.87
CA ARG A 347 18.96 -10.75 12.78
C ARG A 347 18.49 -9.60 13.64
N ASP A 348 19.14 -9.44 14.77
CA ASP A 348 18.93 -8.30 15.65
C ASP A 348 19.36 -6.99 14.95
N GLY A 349 18.65 -5.91 15.24
CA GLY A 349 18.89 -4.60 14.63
C GLY A 349 18.28 -4.40 13.23
N LYS A 350 17.82 -5.47 12.56
CA LYS A 350 17.14 -5.35 11.27
C LYS A 350 15.74 -4.74 11.41
N ARG A 351 15.35 -3.89 10.47
CA ARG A 351 13.99 -3.34 10.41
C ARG A 351 12.95 -4.44 10.32
N SER A 352 11.85 -4.32 11.07
CA SER A 352 10.70 -5.22 10.98
C SER A 352 9.88 -4.99 9.71
N GLY A 353 9.15 -6.02 9.28
CA GLY A 353 8.33 -6.01 8.05
C GLY A 353 9.15 -6.37 6.81
N ALA A 354 8.53 -6.18 5.64
CA ALA A 354 9.15 -6.37 4.34
C ALA A 354 8.91 -5.15 3.46
N PHE A 355 9.76 -4.95 2.46
CA PHE A 355 9.56 -3.94 1.41
C PHE A 355 10.45 -4.23 0.20
N CYS A 356 10.01 -3.75 -0.95
CA CYS A 356 10.82 -3.60 -2.16
C CYS A 356 11.16 -2.11 -2.36
N TRP A 357 12.42 -1.82 -2.62
CA TRP A 357 12.91 -0.48 -2.94
C TRP A 357 13.45 -0.43 -4.37
N THR A 358 12.86 0.43 -5.21
CA THR A 358 13.30 0.63 -6.59
C THR A 358 14.66 1.34 -6.62
N TRP A 359 15.57 0.84 -7.42
CA TRP A 359 16.86 1.45 -7.74
C TRP A 359 16.86 1.87 -9.21
N HIS A 360 16.51 3.13 -9.46
CA HIS A 360 16.33 3.66 -10.82
C HIS A 360 17.60 3.63 -11.65
N ALA A 361 18.72 4.12 -11.08
CA ALA A 361 20.03 4.14 -11.76
C ALA A 361 20.50 2.73 -12.19
N GLY A 362 20.25 1.72 -11.34
CA GLY A 362 20.56 0.33 -11.62
C GLY A 362 19.49 -0.42 -12.40
N LYS A 363 18.36 0.22 -12.71
CA LYS A 363 17.19 -0.39 -13.38
C LYS A 363 16.77 -1.71 -12.74
N SER A 364 16.74 -1.74 -11.42
CA SER A 364 16.51 -2.91 -10.58
C SER A 364 15.80 -2.53 -9.29
N ALA A 365 15.74 -3.44 -8.33
CA ALA A 365 15.20 -3.19 -7.00
C ALA A 365 15.97 -3.99 -5.94
N TYR A 366 15.76 -3.62 -4.67
CA TYR A 366 16.29 -4.34 -3.51
C TYR A 366 15.14 -4.67 -2.55
N ILE A 367 15.17 -5.86 -2.00
CA ILE A 367 14.11 -6.39 -1.13
C ILE A 367 14.67 -6.66 0.26
N LEU A 368 13.92 -6.25 1.27
CA LEU A 368 14.15 -6.64 2.66
C LEU A 368 12.96 -7.43 3.17
N GLN A 369 13.22 -8.57 3.82
CA GLN A 369 12.24 -9.34 4.58
C GLN A 369 12.92 -10.10 5.71
N SER A 370 12.17 -10.67 6.65
CA SER A 370 12.68 -11.60 7.65
C SER A 370 12.15 -13.00 7.36
N PHE A 371 13.01 -13.89 6.82
CA PHE A 371 12.63 -15.21 6.36
C PHE A 371 12.78 -16.26 7.49
N ASN A 372 11.65 -16.73 8.04
CA ASN A 372 11.56 -17.74 9.08
C ASN A 372 11.23 -19.13 8.53
N GLY A 373 11.07 -19.26 7.22
CA GLY A 373 10.78 -20.49 6.51
C GLY A 373 9.32 -20.96 6.61
N VAL A 374 8.38 -20.07 6.92
CA VAL A 374 6.95 -20.39 6.88
C VAL A 374 6.32 -20.05 5.52
N MET A 375 5.16 -20.60 5.22
CA MET A 375 4.45 -20.34 3.97
C MET A 375 4.21 -18.84 3.72
N GLY A 376 3.90 -18.07 4.77
CA GLY A 376 3.75 -16.63 4.70
C GLY A 376 5.00 -15.90 4.17
N ASP A 377 6.21 -16.41 4.48
CA ASP A 377 7.44 -15.81 3.99
C ASP A 377 7.63 -16.00 2.47
N LEU A 378 7.10 -17.10 1.91
CA LEU A 378 7.09 -17.31 0.45
C LEU A 378 6.14 -16.33 -0.23
N TYR A 379 4.96 -16.10 0.38
CA TYR A 379 4.02 -15.07 -0.12
C TYR A 379 4.64 -13.68 -0.04
N THR A 380 5.31 -13.35 1.06
CA THR A 380 6.07 -12.09 1.17
C THR A 380 7.14 -11.99 0.07
N GLN A 381 7.91 -13.06 -0.18
CA GLN A 381 8.88 -13.05 -1.30
C GLN A 381 8.23 -12.82 -2.64
N ALA A 382 7.15 -13.54 -2.96
CA ALA A 382 6.45 -13.37 -4.22
C ALA A 382 5.85 -11.97 -4.35
N HIS A 383 5.33 -11.40 -3.27
CA HIS A 383 4.82 -10.03 -3.22
C HIS A 383 5.93 -9.01 -3.55
N GLU A 384 7.02 -9.03 -2.78
CA GLU A 384 8.11 -8.06 -2.98
C GLU A 384 8.81 -8.22 -4.35
N LEU A 385 8.93 -9.46 -4.83
CA LEU A 385 9.45 -9.73 -6.18
C LEU A 385 8.49 -9.27 -7.28
N GLY A 386 7.19 -9.22 -7.02
CA GLY A 386 6.22 -8.60 -7.92
C GLY A 386 6.41 -7.09 -8.03
N HIS A 387 6.71 -6.40 -6.93
CA HIS A 387 7.16 -5.01 -6.97
C HIS A 387 8.48 -4.87 -7.73
N ALA A 388 9.42 -5.79 -7.56
CA ALA A 388 10.68 -5.79 -8.31
C ALA A 388 10.47 -5.99 -9.81
N MET A 389 9.54 -6.87 -10.23
CA MET A 389 9.12 -7.00 -11.63
C MET A 389 8.58 -5.67 -12.17
N HIS A 390 7.74 -4.98 -11.40
CA HIS A 390 7.22 -3.66 -11.76
C HIS A 390 8.35 -2.63 -11.90
N ALA A 391 9.27 -2.60 -10.92
CA ALA A 391 10.44 -1.73 -10.96
C ALA A 391 11.34 -2.03 -12.17
N TYR A 392 11.59 -3.29 -12.45
CA TYR A 392 12.42 -3.72 -13.58
C TYR A 392 11.85 -3.25 -14.92
N LEU A 393 10.55 -3.41 -15.14
CA LEU A 393 9.87 -2.97 -16.36
C LEU A 393 9.80 -1.44 -16.46
N GLY A 394 9.35 -0.79 -15.38
CA GLY A 394 9.13 0.65 -15.37
C GLY A 394 10.42 1.46 -15.46
N THR A 395 11.48 1.11 -14.72
CA THR A 395 12.76 1.85 -14.77
C THR A 395 13.52 1.71 -16.10
N ARG A 396 13.21 0.68 -16.88
CA ARG A 396 13.77 0.53 -18.24
C ARG A 396 13.00 1.31 -19.28
N ALA A 397 11.70 1.52 -19.05
CA ALA A 397 10.83 2.18 -20.02
C ALA A 397 10.59 3.66 -19.70
N GLN A 398 10.72 4.08 -18.44
CA GLN A 398 10.35 5.40 -17.97
C GLN A 398 11.52 6.11 -17.28
N LYS A 399 11.53 7.44 -17.37
CA LYS A 399 12.36 8.30 -16.53
C LYS A 399 11.79 8.40 -15.12
N PRO A 400 12.58 8.78 -14.09
CA PRO A 400 12.12 8.87 -12.71
C PRO A 400 10.82 9.67 -12.51
N SER A 401 10.67 10.81 -13.17
CA SER A 401 9.48 11.66 -13.09
C SER A 401 8.19 10.95 -13.54
N ASN A 402 8.29 9.96 -14.43
CA ASN A 402 7.19 9.14 -14.93
C ASN A 402 7.06 7.78 -14.21
N TYR A 403 7.74 7.61 -13.07
CA TYR A 403 7.67 6.38 -12.28
C TYR A 403 7.10 6.62 -10.87
N LYS A 404 6.30 7.64 -10.68
CA LYS A 404 5.60 7.93 -9.40
C LYS A 404 4.24 7.23 -9.38
N ILE A 405 4.25 5.91 -9.16
CA ILE A 405 3.07 5.06 -9.26
C ILE A 405 2.14 5.30 -8.06
N GLY A 406 0.86 5.61 -8.34
CA GLY A 406 -0.16 5.80 -7.30
C GLY A 406 -0.54 4.51 -6.59
N SER A 407 -1.03 4.62 -5.34
CA SER A 407 -1.35 3.48 -4.46
C SER A 407 -2.35 2.49 -5.07
N CYS A 408 -3.24 2.94 -5.95
CA CYS A 408 -4.25 2.09 -6.59
C CYS A 408 -3.66 1.05 -7.56
N VAL A 409 -2.50 1.32 -8.15
CA VAL A 409 -1.86 0.43 -9.15
C VAL A 409 -0.48 -0.06 -8.72
N ALA A 410 0.04 0.46 -7.63
CA ALA A 410 1.36 0.09 -7.11
C ALA A 410 1.45 -1.43 -6.81
N GLU A 411 0.34 -2.02 -6.35
CA GLU A 411 0.26 -3.43 -5.99
C GLU A 411 -0.01 -4.37 -7.19
N THR A 412 0.02 -3.84 -8.43
CA THR A 412 -0.31 -4.67 -9.61
C THR A 412 0.65 -5.84 -9.79
N GLY A 413 1.94 -5.60 -9.63
CA GLY A 413 2.94 -6.66 -9.72
C GLY A 413 2.94 -7.59 -8.51
N SER A 414 2.84 -7.03 -7.31
CA SER A 414 2.98 -7.75 -6.06
C SER A 414 1.85 -8.75 -5.80
N ILE A 415 0.60 -8.32 -5.85
CA ILE A 415 -0.56 -9.22 -5.69
C ILE A 415 -0.63 -10.23 -6.85
N PHE A 416 -0.23 -9.83 -8.08
CA PHE A 416 -0.16 -10.78 -9.19
C PHE A 416 0.86 -11.90 -8.92
N GLY A 417 2.02 -11.56 -8.37
CA GLY A 417 3.04 -12.53 -7.93
C GLY A 417 2.55 -13.50 -6.86
N GLU A 418 1.78 -13.02 -5.89
CA GLU A 418 1.13 -13.90 -4.90
C GLU A 418 0.17 -14.91 -5.55
N LEU A 419 -0.58 -14.49 -6.57
CA LEU A 419 -1.49 -15.37 -7.29
C LEU A 419 -0.75 -16.41 -8.14
N LEU A 420 0.38 -16.04 -8.75
CA LEU A 420 1.27 -16.99 -9.44
C LEU A 420 1.80 -18.04 -8.46
N LEU A 421 2.32 -17.61 -7.31
CA LEU A 421 2.81 -18.51 -6.26
C LEU A 421 1.70 -19.43 -5.74
N THR A 422 0.49 -18.93 -5.61
CA THR A 422 -0.67 -19.72 -5.17
C THR A 422 -0.92 -20.91 -6.08
N GLU A 423 -0.92 -20.71 -7.39
CA GLU A 423 -1.12 -21.81 -8.35
C GLU A 423 0.04 -22.80 -8.34
N GLU A 424 1.27 -22.30 -8.24
CA GLU A 424 2.47 -23.15 -8.13
C GLU A 424 2.42 -24.02 -6.87
N LEU A 425 2.07 -23.44 -5.72
CA LEU A 425 1.92 -24.21 -4.48
C LEU A 425 0.79 -25.24 -4.58
N LEU A 426 -0.36 -24.87 -5.17
CA LEU A 426 -1.49 -25.79 -5.33
C LEU A 426 -1.19 -26.93 -6.32
N ALA A 427 -0.31 -26.74 -7.30
CA ALA A 427 0.16 -27.79 -8.19
C ALA A 427 1.08 -28.79 -7.50
N GLN A 428 1.89 -28.34 -6.53
CA GLN A 428 2.84 -29.20 -5.81
C GLN A 428 2.21 -30.01 -4.68
N VAL A 429 1.09 -29.56 -4.09
CA VAL A 429 0.49 -30.21 -2.93
C VAL A 429 -0.61 -31.19 -3.33
N HIS A 430 -0.63 -32.36 -2.67
CA HIS A 430 -1.61 -33.42 -2.93
C HIS A 430 -2.59 -33.61 -1.75
N LYS A 431 -2.16 -33.28 -0.52
CA LYS A 431 -2.98 -33.44 0.68
C LYS A 431 -4.08 -32.39 0.73
N LYS A 432 -5.27 -32.83 1.13
CA LYS A 432 -6.47 -31.98 1.25
C LYS A 432 -6.22 -30.80 2.21
N GLU A 433 -5.62 -31.04 3.35
CA GLU A 433 -5.35 -30.06 4.40
C GLU A 433 -4.38 -28.97 3.92
N GLU A 434 -3.36 -29.35 3.12
CA GLU A 434 -2.42 -28.41 2.53
C GLU A 434 -3.12 -27.50 1.50
N LYS A 435 -3.99 -28.07 0.65
CA LYS A 435 -4.80 -27.30 -0.30
C LYS A 435 -5.76 -26.34 0.41
N GLN A 436 -6.37 -26.79 1.50
CA GLN A 436 -7.24 -25.94 2.33
C GLN A 436 -6.48 -24.76 2.93
N ALA A 437 -5.29 -24.99 3.48
CA ALA A 437 -4.49 -23.94 4.09
C ALA A 437 -4.07 -22.86 3.07
N ILE A 438 -3.61 -23.27 1.87
CA ILE A 438 -3.23 -22.36 0.79
C ILE A 438 -4.44 -21.54 0.33
N LEU A 439 -5.57 -22.18 0.04
CA LEU A 439 -6.77 -21.49 -0.42
C LEU A 439 -7.36 -20.58 0.66
N ALA A 440 -7.33 -20.97 1.95
CA ALA A 440 -7.77 -20.13 3.03
C ALA A 440 -6.91 -18.87 3.16
N ALA A 441 -5.58 -18.98 3.07
CA ALA A 441 -4.68 -17.84 3.12
C ALA A 441 -4.99 -16.80 2.03
N VAL A 442 -5.20 -17.24 0.79
CA VAL A 442 -5.57 -16.36 -0.33
C VAL A 442 -6.95 -15.72 -0.12
N LEU A 443 -7.92 -16.51 0.36
CA LEU A 443 -9.29 -16.03 0.59
C LEU A 443 -9.38 -15.08 1.78
N ASP A 444 -8.62 -15.32 2.84
CA ASP A 444 -8.51 -14.41 3.99
C ASP A 444 -7.83 -13.10 3.58
N GLY A 445 -6.73 -13.17 2.82
CA GLY A 445 -6.02 -12.00 2.31
C GLY A 445 -6.91 -11.11 1.44
N PHE A 446 -7.60 -11.68 0.45
CA PHE A 446 -8.56 -10.94 -0.36
C PHE A 446 -9.72 -10.41 0.48
N GLY A 447 -10.28 -11.24 1.37
CA GLY A 447 -11.37 -10.86 2.27
C GLY A 447 -11.01 -9.66 3.12
N GLY A 448 -9.78 -9.64 3.68
CA GLY A 448 -9.24 -8.51 4.44
C GLY A 448 -9.06 -7.25 3.61
N ALA A 449 -8.35 -7.36 2.47
CA ALA A 449 -7.97 -6.20 1.66
C ALA A 449 -9.13 -5.60 0.83
N ALA A 450 -10.08 -6.43 0.38
CA ALA A 450 -11.21 -5.95 -0.41
C ALA A 450 -12.47 -5.76 0.43
N TYR A 451 -13.00 -6.83 1.06
CA TYR A 451 -14.32 -6.75 1.70
C TYR A 451 -14.27 -6.06 3.07
N GLN A 452 -13.36 -6.45 3.97
CA GLN A 452 -13.27 -5.82 5.28
C GLN A 452 -12.92 -4.33 5.17
N VAL A 453 -11.99 -3.99 4.27
CA VAL A 453 -11.58 -2.60 4.03
C VAL A 453 -12.71 -1.76 3.44
N SER A 454 -13.59 -2.32 2.59
CA SER A 454 -14.77 -1.62 2.05
C SER A 454 -15.73 -1.17 3.15
N THR A 455 -15.83 -1.91 4.26
CA THR A 455 -16.60 -1.48 5.44
C THR A 455 -16.12 -0.13 5.98
N ARG A 456 -14.80 0.11 5.94
CA ARG A 456 -14.18 1.36 6.41
C ARG A 456 -14.51 2.52 5.47
N VAL A 457 -14.56 2.28 4.16
CA VAL A 457 -14.95 3.29 3.16
C VAL A 457 -16.41 3.70 3.36
N TRP A 458 -17.32 2.73 3.54
CA TRP A 458 -18.72 3.03 3.80
C TRP A 458 -18.92 3.78 5.13
N PHE A 459 -18.20 3.37 6.17
CA PHE A 459 -18.24 4.06 7.48
C PHE A 459 -17.79 5.51 7.36
N GLU A 460 -16.67 5.77 6.66
CA GLU A 460 -16.15 7.11 6.42
C GLU A 460 -17.17 7.98 5.66
N SER A 461 -17.81 7.44 4.63
CA SER A 461 -18.88 8.13 3.90
C SER A 461 -20.09 8.45 4.80
N MET A 462 -20.50 7.50 5.68
CA MET A 462 -21.60 7.72 6.62
C MET A 462 -21.28 8.81 7.65
N LEU A 463 -20.00 8.95 8.06
CA LEU A 463 -19.55 10.01 8.96
C LEU A 463 -19.66 11.39 8.29
N TYR A 464 -19.15 11.55 7.05
CA TYR A 464 -19.29 12.79 6.31
C TYR A 464 -20.75 13.17 6.10
N ASP A 465 -21.56 12.24 5.62
CA ASP A 465 -23.01 12.42 5.45
C ASP A 465 -23.72 12.90 6.73
N ALA A 466 -23.33 12.37 7.87
CA ALA A 466 -23.94 12.74 9.14
C ALA A 466 -23.51 14.16 9.58
N ILE A 467 -22.23 14.52 9.41
CA ILE A 467 -21.70 15.84 9.76
C ILE A 467 -22.32 16.92 8.85
N GLU A 468 -22.37 16.70 7.54
CA GLU A 468 -22.97 17.63 6.56
C GLU A 468 -24.47 17.87 6.85
N LYS A 469 -25.17 16.85 7.36
CA LYS A 469 -26.56 16.97 7.82
C LYS A 469 -26.70 17.61 9.22
N GLY A 470 -25.61 18.13 9.80
CA GLY A 470 -25.60 18.80 11.10
C GLY A 470 -25.85 17.89 12.30
N LYS A 471 -25.64 16.57 12.17
CA LYS A 471 -25.81 15.63 13.27
C LYS A 471 -24.61 15.71 14.24
N PHE A 472 -24.90 15.78 15.53
CA PHE A 472 -23.86 15.65 16.55
C PHE A 472 -23.49 14.17 16.73
N LEU A 473 -22.22 13.85 16.53
CA LEU A 473 -21.67 12.50 16.62
C LEU A 473 -20.97 12.31 17.97
N ASP A 474 -21.68 11.75 18.97
CA ASP A 474 -21.07 11.17 20.17
C ASP A 474 -20.57 9.75 19.88
N GLY A 475 -19.93 9.10 20.85
CA GLY A 475 -19.36 7.76 20.67
C GLY A 475 -20.37 6.70 20.30
N GLU A 476 -21.60 6.75 20.86
CA GLU A 476 -22.66 5.81 20.51
C GLU A 476 -23.15 6.03 19.07
N LYS A 477 -23.32 7.28 18.63
CA LYS A 477 -23.71 7.58 17.24
C LYS A 477 -22.65 7.14 16.24
N VAL A 478 -21.37 7.37 16.54
CA VAL A 478 -20.26 6.87 15.72
C VAL A 478 -20.28 5.35 15.67
N SER A 479 -20.50 4.69 16.82
CA SER A 479 -20.62 3.22 16.89
C SER A 479 -21.82 2.68 16.10
N GLU A 480 -22.97 3.36 16.12
CA GLU A 480 -24.14 3.00 15.28
C GLU A 480 -23.75 3.03 13.78
N LEU A 481 -23.04 4.06 13.33
CA LEU A 481 -22.59 4.15 11.93
C LEU A 481 -21.59 3.04 11.59
N TRP A 482 -20.66 2.74 12.49
CA TRP A 482 -19.73 1.64 12.31
C TRP A 482 -20.44 0.28 12.22
N VAL A 483 -21.36 0.01 13.14
CA VAL A 483 -22.16 -1.23 13.14
C VAL A 483 -22.97 -1.35 11.85
N ASN A 484 -23.59 -0.26 11.38
CA ASN A 484 -24.34 -0.25 10.12
C ASN A 484 -23.45 -0.61 8.92
N ALA A 485 -22.26 -0.01 8.81
CA ALA A 485 -21.29 -0.33 7.74
C ALA A 485 -20.82 -1.79 7.82
N ARG A 486 -20.53 -2.29 9.03
CA ARG A 486 -20.15 -3.66 9.29
C ARG A 486 -21.26 -4.64 8.91
N ASP A 487 -22.47 -4.40 9.34
CA ASP A 487 -23.60 -5.29 9.10
C ASP A 487 -24.03 -5.30 7.62
N LYS A 488 -23.82 -4.19 6.90
CA LYS A 488 -23.94 -4.13 5.45
C LYS A 488 -23.01 -5.13 4.76
N MET A 489 -21.77 -5.32 5.27
CA MET A 489 -20.82 -6.29 4.75
C MET A 489 -21.14 -7.72 5.17
N TYR A 490 -21.28 -7.94 6.46
CA TYR A 490 -21.25 -9.30 7.03
C TYR A 490 -22.65 -9.91 7.18
N GLY A 491 -23.72 -9.11 7.27
CA GLY A 491 -25.07 -9.59 7.57
C GLY A 491 -25.08 -10.43 8.84
N ASN A 492 -25.62 -11.63 8.73
CA ASN A 492 -25.66 -12.60 9.82
C ASN A 492 -24.58 -13.70 9.74
N SER A 493 -23.56 -13.54 8.89
CA SER A 493 -22.55 -14.59 8.66
C SER A 493 -21.52 -14.71 9.80
N VAL A 494 -21.39 -13.68 10.64
CA VAL A 494 -20.46 -13.63 11.78
C VAL A 494 -21.19 -13.27 13.06
N GLU A 495 -20.79 -13.87 14.18
CA GLU A 495 -21.17 -13.50 15.54
C GLU A 495 -20.24 -12.40 16.05
N TRP A 496 -20.79 -11.29 16.52
CA TRP A 496 -20.00 -10.15 16.97
C TRP A 496 -20.06 -9.99 18.48
N LEU A 497 -18.91 -9.78 19.12
CA LEU A 497 -18.85 -9.27 20.47
C LEU A 497 -19.47 -7.86 20.51
N PRO A 498 -20.30 -7.53 21.53
CA PRO A 498 -20.88 -6.19 21.66
C PRO A 498 -19.82 -5.09 21.70
N GLU A 499 -18.67 -5.35 22.27
CA GLU A 499 -17.55 -4.43 22.43
C GLU A 499 -16.92 -4.05 21.09
N MET A 500 -17.08 -4.85 20.05
CA MET A 500 -16.59 -4.56 18.69
C MET A 500 -17.22 -3.30 18.06
N LYS A 501 -18.26 -2.74 18.66
CA LYS A 501 -18.80 -1.44 18.26
C LYS A 501 -17.78 -0.30 18.41
N TRP A 502 -16.76 -0.48 19.24
CA TRP A 502 -15.68 0.47 19.48
C TRP A 502 -14.47 0.32 18.54
N TRP A 503 -14.53 -0.58 17.57
CA TRP A 503 -13.42 -0.86 16.66
C TRP A 503 -12.85 0.40 15.99
N TRP A 504 -13.68 1.38 15.67
CA TRP A 504 -13.29 2.61 15.01
C TRP A 504 -12.28 3.45 15.81
N THR A 505 -12.20 3.30 17.14
CA THR A 505 -11.27 4.06 17.99
C THR A 505 -9.80 3.70 17.74
N MET A 506 -9.52 2.45 17.34
CA MET A 506 -8.14 1.96 17.13
C MET A 506 -7.59 2.22 15.73
N LYS A 507 -8.41 2.61 14.77
CA LYS A 507 -7.98 2.73 13.37
C LYS A 507 -7.39 4.10 13.09
N LEU A 508 -6.07 4.19 13.13
CA LEU A 508 -5.30 5.43 12.93
C LEU A 508 -5.72 6.21 11.66
N HIS A 509 -6.05 5.53 10.57
CA HIS A 509 -6.42 6.16 9.29
C HIS A 509 -7.54 7.20 9.42
N PHE A 510 -8.47 7.03 10.36
CA PHE A 510 -9.57 7.98 10.55
C PHE A 510 -9.11 9.28 11.24
N TYR A 511 -7.97 9.26 11.91
CA TYR A 511 -7.41 10.41 12.65
C TYR A 511 -6.30 11.14 11.91
N MET A 512 -5.87 10.64 10.74
CA MET A 512 -4.83 11.26 9.91
C MET A 512 -5.44 12.32 9.00
N ALA A 513 -5.15 13.60 9.24
CA ALA A 513 -5.77 14.73 8.54
C ALA A 513 -5.66 14.68 7.00
N ASN A 514 -4.48 14.26 6.48
CA ASN A 514 -4.19 14.32 5.05
C ASN A 514 -4.47 13.00 4.29
N TYR A 515 -5.10 12.02 4.96
CA TYR A 515 -5.34 10.69 4.41
C TYR A 515 -6.81 10.32 4.43
N ARG A 516 -7.65 11.21 3.85
CA ARG A 516 -9.08 10.94 3.74
C ARG A 516 -9.33 9.88 2.67
N TYR A 517 -10.28 8.99 2.96
CA TYR A 517 -10.59 7.83 2.11
C TYR A 517 -9.37 6.98 1.75
N TYR A 518 -8.40 6.88 2.65
CA TYR A 518 -7.16 6.11 2.46
C TYR A 518 -7.41 4.60 2.27
N ASN A 519 -8.63 4.14 2.52
CA ASN A 519 -8.96 2.71 2.51
C ASN A 519 -9.37 2.19 1.11
N TYR A 520 -10.04 2.96 0.24
CA TYR A 520 -10.45 2.44 -1.06
C TYR A 520 -9.28 2.06 -2.00
N PRO A 521 -8.09 2.66 -1.95
CA PRO A 521 -6.97 2.22 -2.76
C PRO A 521 -6.58 0.75 -2.56
N TYR A 522 -6.75 0.21 -1.35
CA TYR A 522 -6.54 -1.22 -1.09
C TYR A 522 -7.58 -2.09 -1.82
N VAL A 523 -8.85 -1.68 -1.76
CA VAL A 523 -9.95 -2.37 -2.47
C VAL A 523 -9.71 -2.32 -3.97
N TYR A 524 -9.30 -1.14 -4.47
CA TYR A 524 -8.98 -0.93 -5.87
C TYR A 524 -7.85 -1.86 -6.33
N ALA A 525 -6.70 -1.82 -5.66
CA ALA A 525 -5.54 -2.63 -6.00
C ALA A 525 -5.91 -4.13 -6.01
N GLN A 526 -6.62 -4.60 -4.98
CA GLN A 526 -6.98 -6.01 -4.86
C GLN A 526 -7.89 -6.48 -6.00
N LEU A 527 -8.98 -5.75 -6.30
CA LEU A 527 -9.89 -6.13 -7.38
C LEU A 527 -9.26 -5.93 -8.76
N PHE A 528 -8.48 -4.87 -8.95
CA PHE A 528 -7.78 -4.62 -10.20
C PHE A 528 -6.88 -5.79 -10.57
N VAL A 529 -6.07 -6.24 -9.62
CA VAL A 529 -5.14 -7.35 -9.88
C VAL A 529 -5.86 -8.67 -10.08
N TYR A 530 -6.89 -8.96 -9.28
CA TYR A 530 -7.69 -10.17 -9.48
C TYR A 530 -8.42 -10.16 -10.82
N ALA A 531 -8.88 -8.99 -11.31
CA ALA A 531 -9.43 -8.86 -12.67
C ALA A 531 -8.35 -9.13 -13.74
N MET A 532 -7.14 -8.56 -13.58
CA MET A 532 -6.02 -8.83 -14.48
C MET A 532 -5.63 -10.30 -14.49
N TYR A 533 -5.59 -10.93 -13.31
CA TYR A 533 -5.28 -12.35 -13.19
C TYR A 533 -6.35 -13.22 -13.84
N ARG A 534 -7.63 -12.89 -13.69
CA ARG A 534 -8.73 -13.55 -14.40
C ARG A 534 -8.55 -13.49 -15.91
N LEU A 535 -8.18 -12.35 -16.42
CA LEU A 535 -7.90 -12.15 -17.85
C LEU A 535 -6.69 -12.97 -18.32
N TYR A 536 -5.65 -13.05 -17.49
CA TYR A 536 -4.52 -13.95 -17.74
C TYR A 536 -4.98 -15.42 -17.85
N LYS A 537 -5.82 -15.88 -16.93
CA LYS A 537 -6.38 -17.25 -16.99
C LYS A 537 -7.26 -17.50 -18.23
N GLU A 538 -7.95 -16.47 -18.73
CA GLU A 538 -8.80 -16.53 -19.92
C GLU A 538 -8.01 -16.46 -21.24
N GLN A 539 -6.93 -15.66 -21.30
CA GLN A 539 -6.16 -15.37 -22.52
C GLN A 539 -4.81 -16.11 -22.61
N GLY A 540 -4.36 -16.70 -21.51
CA GLY A 540 -3.05 -17.37 -21.43
C GLY A 540 -1.89 -16.43 -21.77
N ASN A 541 -0.88 -16.94 -22.46
CA ASN A 541 0.32 -16.19 -22.82
C ASN A 541 0.04 -14.94 -23.66
N GLY A 542 -1.12 -14.82 -24.30
CA GLY A 542 -1.54 -13.63 -25.02
C GLY A 542 -1.79 -12.40 -24.13
N PHE A 543 -1.98 -12.62 -22.81
CA PHE A 543 -2.13 -11.52 -21.83
C PHE A 543 -0.80 -10.99 -21.31
N VAL A 544 0.27 -11.80 -21.30
CA VAL A 544 1.59 -11.44 -20.75
C VAL A 544 2.13 -10.12 -21.31
N PRO A 545 2.16 -9.89 -22.64
CA PRO A 545 2.63 -8.62 -23.20
C PRO A 545 1.78 -7.42 -22.73
N LYS A 546 0.48 -7.62 -22.50
CA LYS A 546 -0.42 -6.56 -22.03
C LYS A 546 -0.09 -6.15 -20.60
N LEU A 547 0.13 -7.11 -19.70
CA LEU A 547 0.53 -6.83 -18.34
C LEU A 547 1.92 -6.17 -18.29
N LYS A 548 2.89 -6.68 -19.07
CA LYS A 548 4.23 -6.08 -19.16
C LYS A 548 4.15 -4.63 -19.66
N LYS A 549 3.31 -4.32 -20.66
CA LYS A 549 3.08 -2.97 -21.15
C LYS A 549 2.51 -2.06 -20.07
N LEU A 550 1.52 -2.55 -19.31
CA LEU A 550 0.90 -1.78 -18.21
C LEU A 550 1.93 -1.44 -17.12
N LEU A 551 2.71 -2.43 -16.66
CA LEU A 551 3.74 -2.23 -15.63
C LEU A 551 4.89 -1.34 -16.13
N ALA A 552 5.29 -1.48 -17.40
CA ALA A 552 6.33 -0.65 -18.01
C ALA A 552 5.94 0.82 -18.14
N ALA A 553 4.67 1.13 -18.18
CA ALA A 553 4.19 2.51 -18.34
C ALA A 553 4.39 3.37 -17.07
N GLY A 554 4.59 2.78 -15.91
CA GLY A 554 4.76 3.52 -14.65
C GLY A 554 3.59 4.47 -14.40
N SER A 555 3.87 5.76 -14.23
CA SER A 555 2.89 6.85 -14.09
C SER A 555 2.85 7.80 -15.30
N SER A 556 3.33 7.35 -16.46
CA SER A 556 3.31 8.17 -17.69
C SER A 556 1.90 8.43 -18.25
N ARG A 557 0.91 7.68 -17.76
CA ARG A 557 -0.52 7.83 -18.10
C ARG A 557 -1.39 7.45 -16.92
N SER A 558 -2.65 7.92 -16.90
CA SER A 558 -3.58 7.56 -15.83
C SER A 558 -3.92 6.06 -15.83
N PRO A 559 -4.28 5.49 -14.67
CA PRO A 559 -4.75 4.09 -14.58
C PRO A 559 -5.85 3.73 -15.56
N ARG A 560 -6.78 4.68 -15.81
CA ARG A 560 -7.85 4.53 -16.81
C ARG A 560 -7.29 4.39 -18.22
N ALA A 561 -6.37 5.26 -18.61
CA ALA A 561 -5.77 5.23 -19.93
C ALA A 561 -4.95 3.95 -20.14
N LEU A 562 -4.19 3.51 -19.09
CA LEU A 562 -3.42 2.26 -19.12
C LEU A 562 -4.33 1.03 -19.28
N ALA A 563 -5.45 1.00 -18.56
CA ALA A 563 -6.43 -0.08 -18.71
C ALA A 563 -7.08 -0.08 -20.10
N ALA A 564 -7.40 1.10 -20.64
CA ALA A 564 -7.96 1.24 -22.00
C ALA A 564 -6.98 0.74 -23.09
N ASP A 565 -5.67 1.00 -22.94
CA ASP A 565 -4.63 0.52 -23.86
C ASP A 565 -4.55 -1.00 -23.99
N ILE A 566 -4.96 -1.71 -22.95
CA ILE A 566 -5.01 -3.17 -22.92
C ILE A 566 -6.42 -3.72 -23.12
N GLY A 567 -7.38 -2.82 -23.46
CA GLY A 567 -8.73 -3.17 -23.90
C GLY A 567 -9.79 -3.23 -22.79
N PHE A 568 -9.60 -2.51 -21.66
CA PHE A 568 -10.52 -2.53 -20.52
C PHE A 568 -11.00 -1.14 -20.12
N ASP A 569 -12.26 -1.05 -19.73
CA ASP A 569 -12.86 0.15 -19.15
C ASP A 569 -13.11 -0.05 -17.65
N ILE A 570 -12.22 0.52 -16.84
CA ILE A 570 -12.30 0.45 -15.38
C ILE A 570 -13.41 1.33 -14.79
N THR A 571 -14.09 2.15 -15.59
CA THR A 571 -15.24 2.94 -15.13
C THR A 571 -16.54 2.14 -15.13
N THR A 572 -16.49 0.87 -15.55
CA THR A 572 -17.63 -0.04 -15.60
C THR A 572 -17.55 -1.13 -14.53
N GLU A 573 -18.68 -1.51 -13.96
CA GLU A 573 -18.76 -2.62 -13.01
C GLU A 573 -18.34 -3.97 -13.64
N ALA A 574 -18.50 -4.12 -14.97
CA ALA A 574 -18.15 -5.34 -15.69
C ALA A 574 -16.66 -5.68 -15.58
N PHE A 575 -15.78 -4.67 -15.51
CA PHE A 575 -14.35 -4.90 -15.27
C PHE A 575 -14.10 -5.43 -13.85
N TRP A 576 -14.64 -4.76 -12.84
CA TRP A 576 -14.44 -5.13 -11.43
C TRP A 576 -15.07 -6.48 -11.08
N GLN A 577 -16.17 -6.83 -11.76
CA GLN A 577 -16.81 -8.13 -11.60
C GLN A 577 -15.86 -9.29 -11.92
N LYS A 578 -14.93 -9.14 -12.88
CA LYS A 578 -13.90 -10.16 -13.14
C LYS A 578 -13.02 -10.46 -11.93
N GLY A 579 -12.71 -9.45 -11.12
CA GLY A 579 -11.98 -9.63 -9.85
C GLY A 579 -12.78 -10.46 -8.84
N ILE A 580 -14.07 -10.16 -8.73
CA ILE A 580 -14.99 -10.95 -7.89
C ILE A 580 -15.13 -12.39 -8.42
N ASP A 581 -15.21 -12.57 -9.75
CA ASP A 581 -15.31 -13.90 -10.36
C ASP A 581 -14.08 -14.75 -10.07
N GLN A 582 -12.89 -14.13 -10.07
CA GLN A 582 -11.65 -14.82 -9.68
C GLN A 582 -11.65 -15.22 -8.20
N PHE A 583 -12.09 -14.34 -7.32
CA PHE A 583 -12.27 -14.66 -5.89
C PHE A 583 -13.29 -15.80 -5.71
N SER A 584 -14.43 -15.72 -6.41
CA SER A 584 -15.48 -16.76 -6.39
C SER A 584 -14.95 -18.12 -6.85
N GLU A 585 -14.03 -18.14 -7.82
CA GLU A 585 -13.39 -19.37 -8.26
C GLU A 585 -12.54 -20.03 -7.15
N PHE A 586 -11.76 -19.23 -6.41
CA PHE A 586 -11.03 -19.73 -5.23
C PHE A 586 -11.98 -20.22 -4.14
N VAL A 587 -13.11 -19.52 -3.89
CA VAL A 587 -14.16 -19.99 -2.96
C VAL A 587 -14.71 -21.35 -3.36
N LYS A 588 -15.01 -21.58 -4.66
CA LYS A 588 -15.47 -22.89 -5.18
C LYS A 588 -14.39 -23.97 -5.03
N ARG A 589 -13.13 -23.63 -5.27
CA ARG A 589 -11.99 -24.56 -5.06
C ARG A 589 -11.85 -24.95 -3.60
N PHE A 590 -11.98 -23.98 -2.69
CA PHE A 590 -11.97 -24.22 -1.24
C PHE A 590 -13.14 -25.12 -0.83
N GLU A 591 -14.35 -24.84 -1.30
CA GLU A 591 -15.54 -25.67 -1.02
C GLU A 591 -15.34 -27.14 -1.43
N LYS A 592 -14.69 -27.42 -2.56
CA LYS A 592 -14.38 -28.79 -3.00
C LYS A 592 -13.40 -29.53 -2.06
N THR A 593 -12.73 -28.83 -1.19
CA THR A 593 -11.84 -29.39 -0.17
C THR A 593 -12.54 -29.64 1.16
N LEU A 594 -13.82 -29.35 1.33
CA LEU A 594 -14.62 -29.59 2.54
C LEU A 594 -15.37 -30.90 2.49
#